data_aa1f94ebd3c75824bb76f59910f111a7
#
_entry.id   aa1f94ebd3c75824bb76f59910f111a7
#
_cell.length_a   1.000
_cell.length_b   1.000
_cell.length_c   1.000
_cell.angle_alpha   90.00
_cell.angle_beta   90.00
_cell.angle_gamma   90.00
#
_symmetry.space_group_name_H-M   'P 1'
#
loop_
_entity.id
_entity.type
_entity.pdbx_description
1 polymer ?
#
loop_
_entity_poly.entity_id
_entity_poly.type
_entity_poly.pdbx_seq_one_letter_code
_entity_poly.pdbx_strand_id
1 'polypeptide(L)'
;MKVGIFGSEYQIERQNLIKRLFEKLREQEADIYVDSPFYTFLTDAFGFEPVVSGLLVGDEFDLDIALSVGGDGTFLRTAARVNKQDIPILGINTGRLGFLADVSSNEVEDTLDEIFKNYYKVEERTLLRLYTEDRAFRGYNYALNEIAVLKRDSSSMITIHTFLNGEYL
;
A
#
# COMPACT_ATOMS: atom_id res chain seq x y z
N MET A 1 4.54 -18.27 6.36
CA MET A 1 3.83 -17.30 5.48
C MET A 1 4.74 -16.10 5.28
N LYS A 2 4.94 -15.69 4.03
CA LYS A 2 5.75 -14.52 3.66
C LYS A 2 4.90 -13.25 3.70
N VAL A 3 5.20 -12.36 4.62
CA VAL A 3 4.43 -11.13 4.86
C VAL A 3 5.28 -9.92 4.48
N GLY A 4 4.81 -9.11 3.53
CA GLY A 4 5.43 -7.84 3.17
C GLY A 4 4.82 -6.68 3.95
N ILE A 5 5.63 -5.80 4.54
CA ILE A 5 5.14 -4.64 5.30
C ILE A 5 5.55 -3.36 4.57
N PHE A 6 4.55 -2.57 4.21
CA PHE A 6 4.68 -1.26 3.59
C PHE A 6 4.09 -0.21 4.53
N GLY A 7 4.78 0.88 4.76
CA GLY A 7 4.36 1.89 5.71
C GLY A 7 4.55 3.32 5.22
N SER A 8 4.07 4.26 6.02
CA SER A 8 4.24 5.70 5.79
C SER A 8 5.29 6.28 6.73
N GLU A 9 6.15 7.13 6.20
CA GLU A 9 7.21 7.84 6.94
C GLU A 9 6.69 8.95 7.86
N TYR A 10 5.37 9.19 7.91
CA TYR A 10 4.76 10.32 8.63
C TYR A 10 4.08 9.92 9.96
N GLN A 11 4.45 8.77 10.59
CA GLN A 11 3.66 8.17 11.67
C GLN A 11 4.40 8.06 13.01
N ILE A 12 5.13 9.10 13.40
CA ILE A 12 5.92 9.12 14.66
C ILE A 12 5.07 8.78 15.90
N GLU A 13 3.78 9.12 15.91
CA GLU A 13 2.88 8.87 17.05
C GLU A 13 2.38 7.40 17.16
N ARG A 14 2.72 6.51 16.22
CA ARG A 14 2.17 5.16 16.09
C ARG A 14 3.17 4.04 16.43
N GLN A 15 4.24 4.37 17.13
CA GLN A 15 5.30 3.43 17.47
C GLN A 15 4.80 2.15 18.18
N ASN A 16 3.83 2.29 19.09
CA ASN A 16 3.28 1.15 19.83
C ASN A 16 2.54 0.16 18.92
N LEU A 17 1.73 0.67 17.98
CA LEU A 17 1.04 -0.18 17.01
C LEU A 17 2.03 -0.98 16.15
N ILE A 18 3.06 -0.30 15.65
CA ILE A 18 4.07 -0.94 14.81
C ILE A 18 4.81 -2.05 15.59
N LYS A 19 5.20 -1.80 16.83
CA LYS A 19 5.83 -2.82 17.68
C LYS A 19 4.93 -4.03 17.88
N ARG A 20 3.67 -3.82 18.25
CA ARG A 20 2.68 -4.90 18.43
C ARG A 20 2.48 -5.70 17.14
N LEU A 21 2.42 -5.03 15.98
CA LEU A 21 2.34 -5.69 14.68
C LEU A 21 3.52 -6.65 14.45
N PHE A 22 4.76 -6.19 14.64
CA PHE A 22 5.94 -7.02 14.48
C PHE A 22 6.02 -8.15 15.52
N GLU A 23 5.65 -7.89 16.77
CA GLU A 23 5.56 -8.90 17.82
C GLU A 23 4.56 -9.99 17.45
N LYS A 24 3.36 -9.61 16.99
CA LYS A 24 2.34 -10.55 16.58
C LYS A 24 2.76 -11.40 15.37
N LEU A 25 3.38 -10.81 14.36
CA LEU A 25 3.90 -11.54 13.20
C LEU A 25 5.00 -12.54 13.59
N ARG A 26 5.85 -12.16 14.54
CA ARG A 26 6.87 -13.08 15.08
C ARG A 26 6.27 -14.25 15.88
N GLU A 27 5.22 -14.01 16.67
CA GLU A 27 4.47 -15.07 17.39
C GLU A 27 3.87 -16.08 16.40
N GLN A 28 3.44 -15.60 15.22
CA GLN A 28 2.90 -16.44 14.15
C GLN A 28 4.00 -17.10 13.27
N GLU A 29 5.27 -16.95 13.61
CA GLU A 29 6.41 -17.47 12.85
C GLU A 29 6.39 -17.04 11.37
N ALA A 30 6.01 -15.78 11.10
CA ALA A 30 5.98 -15.23 9.76
C ALA A 30 7.38 -14.93 9.22
N ASP A 31 7.59 -15.16 7.93
CA ASP A 31 8.74 -14.62 7.20
C ASP A 31 8.46 -13.15 6.88
N ILE A 32 9.04 -12.24 7.65
CA ILE A 32 8.75 -10.81 7.59
C ILE A 32 9.68 -10.12 6.59
N TYR A 33 9.10 -9.46 5.59
CA TYR A 33 9.79 -8.61 4.64
C TYR A 33 9.29 -7.18 4.78
N VAL A 34 10.18 -6.19 4.75
CA VAL A 34 9.82 -4.78 4.93
C VAL A 34 10.26 -3.96 3.74
N ASP A 35 9.39 -3.08 3.25
CA ASP A 35 9.74 -2.10 2.22
C ASP A 35 10.93 -1.24 2.68
N SER A 36 11.98 -1.17 1.87
CA SER A 36 13.28 -0.59 2.28
C SER A 36 13.16 0.84 2.79
N PRO A 37 12.42 1.77 2.15
CA PRO A 37 12.19 3.11 2.72
C PRO A 37 11.50 3.09 4.09
N PHE A 38 10.52 2.20 4.28
CA PHE A 38 9.84 2.10 5.56
C PHE A 38 10.74 1.53 6.65
N TYR A 39 11.58 0.54 6.34
CA TYR A 39 12.57 0.01 7.28
C TYR A 39 13.55 1.10 7.73
N THR A 40 14.10 1.88 6.79
CA THR A 40 14.97 3.02 7.09
C THR A 40 14.28 4.02 8.03
N PHE A 41 13.02 4.33 7.78
CA PHE A 41 12.24 5.20 8.66
C PHE A 41 12.08 4.62 10.08
N LEU A 42 11.82 3.31 10.21
CA LEU A 42 11.71 2.65 11.52
C LEU A 42 13.02 2.71 12.31
N THR A 43 14.15 2.50 11.64
CA THR A 43 15.47 2.55 12.30
C THR A 43 15.90 3.97 12.65
N ASP A 44 15.80 4.91 11.71
CA ASP A 44 16.35 6.23 11.85
C ASP A 44 15.45 7.18 12.68
N ALA A 45 14.13 7.12 12.45
CA ALA A 45 13.20 8.01 13.12
C ALA A 45 12.64 7.43 14.43
N PHE A 46 12.43 6.10 14.50
CA PHE A 46 11.87 5.45 15.68
C PHE A 46 12.92 4.82 16.60
N GLY A 47 14.15 4.63 16.12
CA GLY A 47 15.15 3.82 16.83
C GLY A 47 14.64 2.39 17.06
N PHE A 48 13.79 1.88 16.17
CA PHE A 48 13.22 0.55 16.22
C PHE A 48 13.77 -0.29 15.06
N GLU A 49 14.58 -1.28 15.40
CA GLU A 49 15.17 -2.20 14.44
C GLU A 49 14.47 -3.56 14.53
N PRO A 50 13.42 -3.80 13.73
CA PRO A 50 12.72 -5.07 13.74
C PRO A 50 13.58 -6.19 13.15
N VAL A 51 13.45 -7.39 13.71
CA VAL A 51 14.04 -8.59 13.10
C VAL A 51 13.19 -8.97 11.89
N VAL A 52 13.81 -8.99 10.71
CA VAL A 52 13.15 -9.26 9.44
C VAL A 52 13.89 -10.34 8.64
N SER A 53 13.17 -11.05 7.79
CA SER A 53 13.72 -12.06 6.88
C SER A 53 14.42 -11.40 5.67
N GLY A 54 14.03 -10.17 5.32
CA GLY A 54 14.66 -9.40 4.25
C GLY A 54 13.99 -8.05 4.01
N LEU A 55 14.61 -7.26 3.11
CA LEU A 55 14.09 -5.97 2.67
C LEU A 55 13.53 -6.09 1.25
N LEU A 56 12.40 -5.45 1.01
CA LEU A 56 11.79 -5.34 -0.30
C LEU A 56 12.43 -4.18 -1.06
N VAL A 57 13.26 -4.55 -2.05
CA VAL A 57 13.95 -3.62 -2.95
C VAL A 57 13.52 -3.94 -4.38
N GLY A 58 13.27 -2.90 -5.20
CA GLY A 58 12.78 -3.13 -6.57
C GLY A 58 11.27 -3.35 -6.62
N ASP A 59 10.78 -3.97 -7.68
CA ASP A 59 9.35 -4.02 -8.02
C ASP A 59 8.79 -5.44 -8.15
N GLU A 60 9.59 -6.47 -7.86
CA GLU A 60 9.16 -7.87 -7.89
C GLU A 60 9.33 -8.49 -6.50
N PHE A 61 8.28 -9.11 -6.00
CA PHE A 61 8.21 -9.70 -4.67
C PHE A 61 7.61 -11.11 -4.74
N ASP A 62 8.04 -11.96 -3.82
CA ASP A 62 7.45 -13.28 -3.59
C ASP A 62 6.85 -13.28 -2.17
N LEU A 63 5.60 -12.82 -2.07
CA LEU A 63 4.86 -12.63 -0.82
C LEU A 63 3.52 -13.33 -0.88
N ASP A 64 3.07 -13.86 0.25
CA ASP A 64 1.72 -14.41 0.41
C ASP A 64 0.70 -13.30 0.68
N ILE A 65 1.11 -12.21 1.36
CA ILE A 65 0.27 -11.05 1.67
C ILE A 65 1.13 -9.80 1.88
N ALA A 66 0.58 -8.64 1.52
CA ALA A 66 1.13 -7.33 1.79
C ALA A 66 0.30 -6.60 2.86
N LEU A 67 0.93 -6.10 3.91
CA LEU A 67 0.33 -5.25 4.93
C LEU A 67 0.66 -3.79 4.64
N SER A 68 -0.35 -2.98 4.41
CA SER A 68 -0.24 -1.54 4.22
C SER A 68 -0.54 -0.82 5.53
N VAL A 69 0.50 -0.33 6.21
CA VAL A 69 0.39 0.33 7.52
C VAL A 69 0.32 1.83 7.34
N GLY A 70 -0.88 2.39 7.44
CA GLY A 70 -1.10 3.82 7.18
C GLY A 70 -2.54 4.17 6.91
N GLY A 71 -2.78 5.20 6.12
CA GLY A 71 -4.10 5.56 5.58
C GLY A 71 -4.23 5.18 4.10
N ASP A 72 -5.29 5.66 3.45
CA ASP A 72 -5.59 5.38 2.04
C ASP A 72 -4.42 5.72 1.10
N GLY A 73 -3.71 6.82 1.33
CA GLY A 73 -2.52 7.17 0.54
C GLY A 73 -1.39 6.15 0.64
N THR A 74 -1.22 5.50 1.80
CA THR A 74 -0.25 4.41 1.97
C THR A 74 -0.75 3.17 1.23
N PHE A 75 -2.04 2.86 1.34
CA PHE A 75 -2.66 1.74 0.63
C PHE A 75 -2.48 1.87 -0.90
N LEU A 76 -2.74 3.06 -1.46
CA LEU A 76 -2.53 3.33 -2.89
C LEU A 76 -1.07 3.14 -3.33
N ARG A 77 -0.10 3.59 -2.50
CA ARG A 77 1.32 3.34 -2.78
C ARG A 77 1.67 1.85 -2.70
N THR A 78 1.15 1.14 -1.71
CA THR A 78 1.33 -0.32 -1.58
C THR A 78 0.76 -1.04 -2.80
N ALA A 79 -0.44 -0.68 -3.24
CA ALA A 79 -1.06 -1.23 -4.44
C ALA A 79 -0.21 -0.99 -5.71
N ALA A 80 0.37 0.21 -5.85
CA ALA A 80 1.28 0.51 -6.95
C ALA A 80 2.58 -0.30 -6.89
N ARG A 81 3.10 -0.58 -5.69
CA ARG A 81 4.31 -1.40 -5.47
C ARG A 81 4.03 -2.87 -5.74
N VAL A 82 2.92 -3.41 -5.26
CA VAL A 82 2.50 -4.79 -5.51
C VAL A 82 2.15 -5.01 -6.98
N ASN A 83 1.59 -3.99 -7.64
CA ASN A 83 1.29 -3.98 -9.08
C ASN A 83 0.48 -5.21 -9.51
N LYS A 84 0.97 -5.99 -10.48
CA LYS A 84 0.31 -7.14 -11.11
C LYS A 84 0.73 -8.50 -10.52
N GLN A 85 1.28 -8.51 -9.34
CA GLN A 85 1.82 -9.73 -8.75
C GLN A 85 0.76 -10.59 -8.04
N ASP A 86 -0.53 -10.19 -8.12
CA ASP A 86 -1.66 -10.89 -7.51
C ASP A 86 -1.50 -11.15 -5.99
N ILE A 87 -0.73 -10.28 -5.32
CA ILE A 87 -0.52 -10.35 -3.88
C ILE A 87 -1.68 -9.62 -3.18
N PRO A 88 -2.46 -10.28 -2.32
CA PRO A 88 -3.51 -9.62 -1.56
C PRO A 88 -2.93 -8.57 -0.61
N ILE A 89 -3.66 -7.45 -0.45
CA ILE A 89 -3.24 -6.32 0.39
C ILE A 89 -4.23 -6.16 1.53
N LEU A 90 -3.73 -6.14 2.76
CA LEU A 90 -4.49 -5.74 3.94
C LEU A 90 -4.13 -4.31 4.33
N GLY A 91 -5.12 -3.43 4.45
CA GLY A 91 -4.95 -2.07 4.93
C GLY A 91 -5.13 -1.97 6.44
N ILE A 92 -4.07 -1.62 7.16
CA ILE A 92 -4.10 -1.33 8.61
C ILE A 92 -4.10 0.18 8.79
N ASN A 93 -5.25 0.69 9.25
CA ASN A 93 -5.42 2.12 9.46
C ASN A 93 -4.75 2.57 10.76
N THR A 94 -3.88 3.55 10.64
CA THR A 94 -3.14 4.11 11.79
C THR A 94 -3.69 5.47 12.24
N GLY A 95 -4.71 5.99 11.57
CA GLY A 95 -5.27 7.31 11.84
C GLY A 95 -6.79 7.37 11.79
N ARG A 96 -7.32 8.31 11.01
CA ARG A 96 -8.76 8.38 10.72
C ARG A 96 -9.11 7.29 9.73
N LEU A 97 -10.21 6.59 9.98
CA LEU A 97 -10.73 5.56 9.08
C LEU A 97 -10.91 6.17 7.67
N GLY A 98 -10.34 5.48 6.68
CA GLY A 98 -10.44 5.82 5.27
C GLY A 98 -11.45 4.91 4.56
N PHE A 99 -11.33 4.84 3.24
CA PHE A 99 -12.17 3.99 2.39
C PHE A 99 -11.47 2.71 1.93
N LEU A 100 -10.15 2.62 2.10
CA LEU A 100 -9.32 1.52 1.58
C LEU A 100 -8.65 0.72 2.70
N ALA A 101 -8.26 1.36 3.80
CA ALA A 101 -7.64 0.71 4.94
C ALA A 101 -8.71 0.43 6.01
N ASP A 102 -9.18 -0.82 6.07
CA ASP A 102 -10.38 -1.20 6.82
C ASP A 102 -10.08 -1.65 8.25
N VAL A 103 -8.87 -2.15 8.53
CA VAL A 103 -8.50 -2.67 9.85
C VAL A 103 -8.04 -1.55 10.75
N SER A 104 -8.75 -1.34 11.85
CA SER A 104 -8.35 -0.36 12.85
C SER A 104 -7.15 -0.84 13.69
N SER A 105 -6.46 0.10 14.33
CA SER A 105 -5.28 -0.19 15.16
C SER A 105 -5.56 -1.11 16.34
N ASN A 106 -6.82 -1.25 16.77
CA ASN A 106 -7.23 -2.09 17.90
C ASN A 106 -7.59 -3.52 17.48
N GLU A 107 -7.77 -3.77 16.17
CA GLU A 107 -8.21 -5.05 15.62
C GLU A 107 -7.06 -5.81 14.94
N VAL A 108 -5.86 -5.25 14.94
CA VAL A 108 -4.71 -5.79 14.17
C VAL A 108 -4.35 -7.21 14.59
N GLU A 109 -4.27 -7.47 15.90
CA GLU A 109 -3.85 -8.78 16.40
C GLU A 109 -4.89 -9.86 16.09
N ASP A 110 -6.16 -9.57 16.29
CA ASP A 110 -7.26 -10.50 16.00
C ASP A 110 -7.36 -10.77 14.50
N THR A 111 -7.22 -9.72 13.68
CA THR A 111 -7.21 -9.84 12.21
C THR A 111 -6.04 -10.69 11.73
N LEU A 112 -4.85 -10.51 12.29
CA LEU A 112 -3.70 -11.37 11.95
C LEU A 112 -3.94 -12.83 12.34
N ASP A 113 -4.52 -13.10 13.51
CA ASP A 113 -4.89 -14.44 13.90
C ASP A 113 -5.85 -15.11 12.92
N GLU A 114 -6.81 -14.38 12.37
CA GLU A 114 -7.72 -14.87 11.33
C GLU A 114 -6.99 -15.14 10.02
N ILE A 115 -6.10 -14.24 9.59
CA ILE A 115 -5.30 -14.41 8.38
C ILE A 115 -4.43 -15.66 8.44
N PHE A 116 -3.73 -15.89 9.54
CA PHE A 116 -2.88 -17.07 9.70
C PHE A 116 -3.66 -18.39 9.81
N LYS A 117 -4.96 -18.31 10.16
CA LYS A 117 -5.90 -19.44 10.09
C LYS A 117 -6.54 -19.60 8.70
N ASN A 118 -6.16 -18.79 7.71
CA ASN A 118 -6.80 -18.69 6.38
C ASN A 118 -8.31 -18.36 6.46
N TYR A 119 -8.71 -17.61 7.46
CA TYR A 119 -10.10 -17.20 7.67
C TYR A 119 -10.30 -15.76 7.20
N TYR A 120 -10.19 -15.55 5.90
CA TYR A 120 -10.39 -14.26 5.24
C TYR A 120 -10.94 -14.43 3.82
N LYS A 121 -11.44 -13.35 3.26
CA LYS A 121 -11.92 -13.27 1.87
C LYS A 121 -11.13 -12.19 1.13
N VAL A 122 -10.64 -12.53 -0.05
CA VAL A 122 -10.03 -11.55 -0.96
C VAL A 122 -11.11 -10.91 -1.81
N GLU A 123 -11.13 -9.59 -1.86
CA GLU A 123 -11.96 -8.79 -2.76
C GLU A 123 -11.13 -8.31 -3.94
N GLU A 124 -11.56 -8.64 -5.15
CA GLU A 124 -10.92 -8.17 -6.37
C GLU A 124 -11.32 -6.72 -6.68
N ARG A 125 -10.36 -5.90 -7.04
CA ARG A 125 -10.56 -4.50 -7.40
C ARG A 125 -10.13 -4.24 -8.85
N THR A 126 -10.97 -3.54 -9.60
CA THR A 126 -10.67 -3.09 -10.95
C THR A 126 -9.69 -1.93 -10.92
N LEU A 127 -8.70 -1.95 -11.80
CA LEU A 127 -7.74 -0.86 -11.98
C LEU A 127 -8.04 -0.07 -13.25
N LEU A 128 -7.86 1.24 -13.20
CA LEU A 128 -7.78 2.10 -14.38
C LEU A 128 -6.39 1.97 -15.01
N ARG A 129 -6.32 1.99 -16.33
CA ARG A 129 -5.04 2.00 -17.04
C ARG A 129 -4.92 3.25 -17.91
N LEU A 130 -3.81 3.98 -17.73
CA LEU A 130 -3.47 5.12 -18.57
C LEU A 130 -2.73 4.68 -19.83
N TYR A 131 -3.19 5.15 -20.98
CA TYR A 131 -2.49 5.08 -22.25
C TYR A 131 -2.23 6.50 -22.78
N THR A 132 -1.01 6.75 -23.27
CA THR A 132 -0.65 8.00 -23.96
C THR A 132 -0.08 7.65 -25.34
N GLU A 133 -0.44 8.42 -26.38
CA GLU A 133 -0.02 8.15 -27.76
C GLU A 133 1.50 8.27 -27.93
N ASP A 134 2.09 9.26 -27.27
CA ASP A 134 3.53 9.58 -27.35
C ASP A 134 4.40 8.70 -26.42
N ARG A 135 3.79 7.74 -25.68
CA ARG A 135 4.47 6.98 -24.65
C ARG A 135 5.23 7.84 -23.63
N ALA A 136 4.79 9.10 -23.45
CA ALA A 136 5.43 10.05 -22.54
C ALA A 136 5.39 9.60 -21.09
N PHE A 137 4.39 8.78 -20.73
CA PHE A 137 4.26 8.22 -19.40
C PHE A 137 5.14 6.97 -19.27
N ARG A 138 6.29 7.14 -18.58
CA ARG A 138 7.20 6.05 -18.25
C ARG A 138 7.00 5.66 -16.79
N GLY A 139 6.64 4.41 -16.52
CA GLY A 139 6.46 3.88 -15.17
C GLY A 139 5.13 3.16 -14.97
N TYR A 140 4.70 3.09 -13.73
CA TYR A 140 3.43 2.48 -13.35
C TYR A 140 2.25 3.27 -13.90
N ASN A 141 1.51 2.70 -14.83
CA ASN A 141 0.44 3.35 -15.57
C ASN A 141 -0.97 2.85 -15.18
N TYR A 142 -1.14 2.34 -13.97
CA TYR A 142 -2.42 1.91 -13.42
C TYR A 142 -2.80 2.78 -12.22
N ALA A 143 -4.07 2.90 -11.95
CA ALA A 143 -4.60 3.56 -10.78
C ALA A 143 -5.72 2.73 -10.17
N LEU A 144 -5.67 2.52 -8.86
CA LEU A 144 -6.73 1.87 -8.10
C LEU A 144 -7.93 2.82 -7.90
N ASN A 145 -7.66 4.12 -7.74
CA ASN A 145 -8.68 5.11 -7.42
C ASN A 145 -9.03 5.98 -8.64
N GLU A 146 -8.09 6.81 -9.11
CA GLU A 146 -8.34 7.79 -10.16
C GLU A 146 -7.10 8.14 -10.99
N ILE A 147 -7.35 8.70 -12.18
CA ILE A 147 -6.35 9.36 -13.01
C ILE A 147 -6.75 10.83 -13.11
N ALA A 148 -5.93 11.71 -12.56
CA ALA A 148 -6.20 13.15 -12.55
C ALA A 148 -5.40 13.87 -13.63
N VAL A 149 -6.07 14.72 -14.42
CA VAL A 149 -5.46 15.65 -15.38
C VAL A 149 -5.49 17.05 -14.80
N LEU A 150 -4.32 17.59 -14.50
CA LEU A 150 -4.19 18.88 -13.85
C LEU A 150 -3.43 19.87 -14.76
N LYS A 151 -3.85 21.14 -14.73
CA LYS A 151 -3.06 22.19 -15.37
C LYS A 151 -1.76 22.44 -14.61
N ARG A 152 -0.69 22.69 -15.34
CA ARG A 152 0.63 22.93 -14.74
C ARG A 152 0.71 24.30 -14.06
N ASP A 153 0.17 25.34 -14.73
CA ASP A 153 0.27 26.73 -14.27
C ASP A 153 -1.08 27.26 -13.80
N SER A 154 -1.11 27.95 -12.65
CA SER A 154 -2.34 28.48 -12.07
C SER A 154 -3.01 29.55 -12.92
N SER A 155 -2.23 30.32 -13.74
CA SER A 155 -2.70 31.42 -14.56
C SER A 155 -3.16 31.02 -15.95
N SER A 156 -2.91 29.78 -16.40
CA SER A 156 -3.31 29.32 -17.74
C SER A 156 -4.69 28.63 -17.71
N MET A 157 -5.40 28.70 -18.83
CA MET A 157 -6.57 27.82 -19.07
C MET A 157 -6.14 26.65 -19.95
N ILE A 158 -6.73 25.50 -19.69
CA ILE A 158 -6.61 24.29 -20.54
C ILE A 158 -8.00 23.91 -21.03
N THR A 159 -8.07 23.37 -22.24
CA THR A 159 -9.28 22.76 -22.76
C THR A 159 -9.09 21.26 -22.78
N ILE A 160 -10.05 20.53 -22.22
CA ILE A 160 -10.07 19.06 -22.21
C ILE A 160 -11.31 18.63 -22.98
N HIS A 161 -11.10 17.91 -24.08
CA HIS A 161 -12.19 17.25 -24.80
C HIS A 161 -12.29 15.81 -24.33
N THR A 162 -13.42 15.45 -23.74
CA THR A 162 -13.64 14.14 -23.13
C THR A 162 -14.58 13.32 -23.98
N PHE A 163 -14.22 12.06 -24.22
CA PHE A 163 -15.04 11.10 -24.93
C PHE A 163 -15.20 9.84 -24.05
N LEU A 164 -16.41 9.34 -23.93
CA LEU A 164 -16.72 8.10 -23.27
C LEU A 164 -17.22 7.09 -24.31
N ASN A 165 -16.50 5.96 -24.49
CA ASN A 165 -16.82 4.97 -25.51
C ASN A 165 -16.95 5.53 -26.94
N GLY A 166 -16.21 6.60 -27.25
CA GLY A 166 -16.25 7.27 -28.55
C GLY A 166 -17.27 8.41 -28.67
N GLU A 167 -18.13 8.62 -27.70
CA GLU A 167 -19.10 9.71 -27.66
C GLU A 167 -18.53 10.90 -26.86
N TYR A 168 -18.69 12.10 -27.44
CA TYR A 168 -18.26 13.35 -26.82
C TYR A 168 -19.17 13.67 -25.62
N LEU A 169 -18.55 14.03 -24.46
CA LEU A 169 -19.23 14.45 -23.24
C LEU A 169 -19.37 15.96 -23.15
#